data_c5c254da5fc00771e95e684f5245843a
#
_entry.id   c5c254da5fc00771e95e684f5245843a
#
_cell.length_a   1.000
_cell.length_b   1.000
_cell.length_c   1.000
_cell.angle_alpha   90.00
_cell.angle_beta   90.00
_cell.angle_gamma   90.00
#
_symmetry.space_group_name_H-M   'P 1'
#
loop_
_entity.id
_entity.type
_entity.pdbx_description
1 polymer ?
#
loop_
_entity_poly.entity_id
_entity_poly.type
_entity_poly.pdbx_seq_one_letter_code
_entity_poly.pdbx_strand_id
1 'polypeptide(L)'
;MIFSPWFWLAAAIAIGGAYGVGHHKGYVEKDQEDQIIIAKANEDARNKEQAANKKVSDIETQRRKDNARAQTEISKRDVAIADNKLQLFIRTKASVPTSTDAKPTGGSDTGTAQLDPTFARSIVAITDDGDTAIRKLNACIATYNQVKELINGSQSTR
;
A
#
# COMPACT_ATOMS: atom_id res chain seq x y z
N MET A 1 -1.11 -65.97 -56.24
CA MET A 1 -0.98 -65.93 -54.77
C MET A 1 -2.21 -65.29 -54.22
N ILE A 2 -3.12 -66.04 -53.69
CA ILE A 2 -4.43 -65.60 -53.24
C ILE A 2 -4.23 -65.24 -51.76
N PHE A 3 -4.15 -63.93 -51.47
CA PHE A 3 -4.16 -63.48 -50.09
C PHE A 3 -5.51 -63.86 -49.49
N SER A 4 -5.49 -64.77 -48.49
CA SER A 4 -6.68 -65.21 -47.77
C SER A 4 -7.43 -64.00 -47.18
N PRO A 5 -8.75 -63.92 -47.26
CA PRO A 5 -9.54 -62.82 -46.69
C PRO A 5 -9.30 -62.64 -45.15
N TRP A 6 -8.84 -63.67 -44.47
CA TRP A 6 -8.47 -63.65 -43.10
C TRP A 6 -7.27 -62.73 -42.79
N PHE A 7 -6.33 -62.59 -43.71
CA PHE A 7 -5.18 -61.72 -43.60
C PHE A 7 -5.62 -60.24 -43.50
N TRP A 8 -6.61 -59.87 -44.31
CA TRP A 8 -7.17 -58.52 -44.29
C TRP A 8 -7.93 -58.21 -42.96
N LEU A 9 -8.61 -59.22 -42.45
CA LEU A 9 -9.33 -59.09 -41.15
C LEU A 9 -8.37 -58.93 -39.97
N ALA A 10 -7.28 -59.70 -39.95
CA ALA A 10 -6.22 -59.58 -38.97
C ALA A 10 -5.52 -58.23 -39.04
N ALA A 11 -5.25 -57.72 -40.25
CA ALA A 11 -4.64 -56.36 -40.42
C ALA A 11 -5.57 -55.26 -39.98
N ALA A 12 -6.88 -55.33 -40.25
CA ALA A 12 -7.85 -54.34 -39.78
C ALA A 12 -7.95 -54.31 -38.25
N ILE A 13 -7.93 -55.45 -37.57
CA ILE A 13 -7.93 -55.54 -36.10
C ILE A 13 -6.63 -54.97 -35.50
N ALA A 14 -5.49 -55.27 -36.11
CA ALA A 14 -4.20 -54.73 -35.65
C ALA A 14 -4.12 -53.20 -35.78
N ILE A 15 -4.60 -52.64 -36.89
CA ILE A 15 -4.63 -51.18 -37.12
C ILE A 15 -5.62 -50.51 -36.17
N GLY A 16 -6.82 -51.06 -35.98
CA GLY A 16 -7.83 -50.55 -35.04
C GLY A 16 -7.36 -50.59 -33.57
N GLY A 17 -6.69 -51.68 -33.19
CA GLY A 17 -6.11 -51.80 -31.84
C GLY A 17 -4.96 -50.83 -31.60
N ALA A 18 -4.06 -50.68 -32.55
CA ALA A 18 -2.96 -49.70 -32.44
C ALA A 18 -3.47 -48.25 -32.37
N TYR A 19 -4.49 -47.94 -33.17
CA TYR A 19 -5.12 -46.62 -33.14
C TYR A 19 -5.82 -46.33 -31.79
N GLY A 20 -6.57 -47.32 -31.26
CA GLY A 20 -7.25 -47.16 -29.98
C GLY A 20 -6.31 -46.97 -28.78
N VAL A 21 -5.22 -47.76 -28.76
CA VAL A 21 -4.18 -47.64 -27.70
C VAL A 21 -3.41 -46.31 -27.82
N GLY A 22 -3.06 -45.90 -29.02
CA GLY A 22 -2.36 -44.63 -29.26
C GLY A 22 -3.20 -43.42 -28.87
N HIS A 23 -4.49 -43.47 -29.22
CA HIS A 23 -5.43 -42.43 -28.91
C HIS A 23 -5.66 -42.31 -27.37
N HIS A 24 -5.82 -43.45 -26.70
CA HIS A 24 -6.03 -43.47 -25.25
C HIS A 24 -4.79 -42.96 -24.46
N LYS A 25 -3.58 -43.38 -24.86
CA LYS A 25 -2.35 -42.90 -24.24
C LYS A 25 -2.14 -41.42 -24.46
N GLY A 26 -2.44 -40.89 -25.65
CA GLY A 26 -2.31 -39.45 -25.93
C GLY A 26 -3.25 -38.57 -25.09
N TYR A 27 -4.44 -39.04 -24.77
CA TYR A 27 -5.36 -38.33 -23.89
C TYR A 27 -4.89 -38.30 -22.43
N VAL A 28 -4.42 -39.43 -21.91
CA VAL A 28 -3.94 -39.54 -20.51
C VAL A 28 -2.68 -38.71 -20.31
N GLU A 29 -1.79 -38.66 -21.31
CA GLU A 29 -0.55 -37.86 -21.21
C GLU A 29 -0.85 -36.37 -21.22
N LYS A 30 -1.78 -35.91 -22.08
CA LYS A 30 -2.25 -34.52 -22.08
C LYS A 30 -2.96 -34.12 -20.78
N ASP A 31 -3.80 -34.98 -20.24
CA ASP A 31 -4.50 -34.73 -18.98
C ASP A 31 -3.50 -34.56 -17.81
N GLN A 32 -2.42 -35.33 -17.80
CA GLN A 32 -1.36 -35.18 -16.80
C GLN A 32 -0.55 -33.91 -16.99
N GLU A 33 -0.22 -33.52 -18.22
CA GLU A 33 0.45 -32.24 -18.51
C GLU A 33 -0.42 -31.06 -18.10
N ASP A 34 -1.71 -31.06 -18.40
CA ASP A 34 -2.65 -30.01 -18.05
C ASP A 34 -2.80 -29.90 -16.51
N GLN A 35 -2.86 -31.02 -15.81
CA GLN A 35 -2.90 -31.02 -14.34
C GLN A 35 -1.63 -30.42 -13.71
N ILE A 36 -0.46 -30.71 -14.28
CA ILE A 36 0.82 -30.14 -13.81
C ILE A 36 0.85 -28.63 -14.08
N ILE A 37 0.37 -28.19 -15.24
CA ILE A 37 0.30 -26.76 -15.59
C ILE A 37 -0.65 -26.02 -14.64
N ILE A 38 -1.83 -26.59 -14.40
CA ILE A 38 -2.82 -26.03 -13.47
C ILE A 38 -2.26 -26.00 -12.03
N ALA A 39 -1.59 -27.06 -11.60
CA ALA A 39 -0.99 -27.12 -10.27
C ALA A 39 0.09 -26.04 -10.10
N LYS A 40 0.98 -25.87 -11.07
CA LYS A 40 1.99 -24.81 -11.08
C LYS A 40 1.37 -23.41 -11.09
N ALA A 41 0.36 -23.18 -11.94
CA ALA A 41 -0.34 -21.92 -12.00
C ALA A 41 -1.02 -21.56 -10.65
N ASN A 42 -1.61 -22.56 -10.00
CA ASN A 42 -2.21 -22.40 -8.66
C ASN A 42 -1.16 -22.12 -7.58
N GLU A 43 -0.02 -22.81 -7.65
CA GLU A 43 1.10 -22.57 -6.73
C GLU A 43 1.67 -21.16 -6.91
N ASP A 44 1.91 -20.74 -8.14
CA ASP A 44 2.37 -19.38 -8.45
C ASP A 44 1.37 -18.31 -7.99
N ALA A 45 0.07 -18.55 -8.19
CA ALA A 45 -0.97 -17.66 -7.71
C ALA A 45 -0.98 -17.54 -6.18
N ARG A 46 -0.88 -18.66 -5.46
CA ARG A 46 -0.78 -18.67 -3.99
C ARG A 46 0.48 -17.97 -3.48
N ASN A 47 1.63 -18.21 -4.13
CA ASN A 47 2.88 -17.56 -3.76
C ASN A 47 2.79 -16.04 -3.95
N LYS A 48 2.19 -15.58 -5.05
CA LYS A 48 1.93 -14.15 -5.30
C LYS A 48 0.97 -13.55 -4.26
N GLU A 49 -0.10 -14.26 -3.94
CA GLU A 49 -1.06 -13.83 -2.91
C GLU A 49 -0.41 -13.73 -1.53
N GLN A 50 0.38 -14.73 -1.13
CA GLN A 50 1.10 -14.71 0.14
C GLN A 50 2.11 -13.55 0.20
N ALA A 51 2.85 -13.32 -0.88
CA ALA A 51 3.78 -12.19 -0.98
C ALA A 51 3.05 -10.85 -0.89
N ALA A 52 1.88 -10.72 -1.53
CA ALA A 52 1.03 -9.55 -1.45
C ALA A 52 0.53 -9.31 -0.02
N ASN A 53 -0.02 -10.34 0.61
CA ASN A 53 -0.53 -10.27 1.98
C ASN A 53 0.57 -9.92 2.98
N LYS A 54 1.77 -10.47 2.82
CA LYS A 54 2.92 -10.11 3.65
C LYS A 54 3.28 -8.64 3.50
N LYS A 55 3.36 -8.13 2.28
CA LYS A 55 3.67 -6.72 2.03
C LYS A 55 2.61 -5.78 2.63
N VAL A 56 1.33 -6.11 2.50
CA VAL A 56 0.24 -5.33 3.11
C VAL A 56 0.37 -5.35 4.64
N SER A 57 0.64 -6.51 5.24
CA SER A 57 0.86 -6.65 6.68
C SER A 57 2.06 -5.82 7.18
N ASP A 58 3.16 -5.81 6.42
CA ASP A 58 4.36 -5.02 6.74
C ASP A 58 4.06 -3.51 6.72
N ILE A 59 3.31 -3.04 5.70
CA ILE A 59 2.86 -1.64 5.63
C ILE A 59 1.95 -1.28 6.81
N GLU A 60 0.99 -2.13 7.14
CA GLU A 60 0.11 -1.89 8.28
C GLU A 60 0.88 -1.83 9.60
N THR A 61 1.86 -2.71 9.77
CA THR A 61 2.71 -2.73 10.95
C THR A 61 3.54 -1.45 11.04
N GLN A 62 4.13 -1.02 9.93
CA GLN A 62 4.87 0.24 9.88
C GLN A 62 3.96 1.44 10.19
N ARG A 63 2.78 1.47 9.60
CA ARG A 63 1.79 2.52 9.86
C ARG A 63 1.37 2.60 11.34
N ARG A 64 1.18 1.43 11.99
CA ARG A 64 0.87 1.41 13.44
C ARG A 64 2.01 1.99 14.27
N LYS A 65 3.26 1.65 13.94
CA LYS A 65 4.45 2.19 14.61
C LYS A 65 4.55 3.71 14.42
N ASP A 66 4.36 4.19 13.21
CA ASP A 66 4.44 5.62 12.89
C ASP A 66 3.32 6.42 13.57
N ASN A 67 2.11 5.87 13.62
CA ASN A 67 1.00 6.46 14.35
C ASN A 67 1.27 6.50 15.87
N ALA A 68 1.82 5.43 16.45
CA ALA A 68 2.16 5.41 17.87
C ALA A 68 3.26 6.43 18.21
N ARG A 69 4.28 6.57 17.36
CA ARG A 69 5.31 7.61 17.51
C ARG A 69 4.71 9.00 17.41
N ALA A 70 3.87 9.26 16.41
CA ALA A 70 3.22 10.53 16.22
C ALA A 70 2.37 10.91 17.44
N GLN A 71 1.59 9.98 17.99
CA GLN A 71 0.81 10.22 19.22
C GLN A 71 1.71 10.54 20.42
N THR A 72 2.83 9.86 20.55
CA THR A 72 3.80 10.14 21.61
C THR A 72 4.38 11.55 21.48
N GLU A 73 4.73 11.98 20.27
CA GLU A 73 5.27 13.33 20.03
C GLU A 73 4.22 14.43 20.24
N ILE A 74 2.96 14.18 19.83
CA ILE A 74 1.84 15.09 20.12
C ILE A 74 1.68 15.26 21.63
N SER A 75 1.61 14.15 22.38
CA SER A 75 1.47 14.21 23.84
C SER A 75 2.63 14.93 24.53
N LYS A 76 3.88 14.70 24.09
CA LYS A 76 5.04 15.42 24.64
C LYS A 76 4.95 16.92 24.38
N ARG A 77 4.53 17.31 23.19
CA ARG A 77 4.38 18.72 22.81
C ARG A 77 3.26 19.39 23.60
N ASP A 78 2.13 18.72 23.76
CA ASP A 78 1.01 19.24 24.58
C ASP A 78 1.42 19.47 26.02
N VAL A 79 2.15 18.54 26.62
CA VAL A 79 2.69 18.69 27.97
C VAL A 79 3.70 19.85 28.02
N ALA A 80 4.58 19.97 27.02
CA ALA A 80 5.56 21.06 26.99
C ALA A 80 4.90 22.45 26.84
N ILE A 81 3.79 22.55 26.11
CA ILE A 81 3.00 23.78 26.00
C ILE A 81 2.29 24.07 27.35
N ALA A 82 1.68 23.04 27.96
CA ALA A 82 0.99 23.18 29.23
C ALA A 82 1.94 23.62 30.35
N ASP A 83 3.16 23.10 30.37
CA ASP A 83 4.23 23.44 31.32
C ASP A 83 4.96 24.76 31.01
N ASN A 84 4.52 25.51 29.99
CA ASN A 84 5.20 26.73 29.48
C ASN A 84 6.67 26.48 29.02
N LYS A 85 7.07 25.23 28.79
CA LYS A 85 8.39 24.88 28.24
C LYS A 85 8.49 25.14 26.76
N LEU A 86 7.36 25.07 26.04
CA LEU A 86 7.21 25.42 24.62
C LEU A 86 6.21 26.57 24.50
N GLN A 87 6.68 27.72 24.04
CA GLN A 87 5.87 28.94 23.93
C GLN A 87 5.74 29.28 22.44
N LEU A 88 4.51 29.57 21.99
CA LEU A 88 4.23 30.07 20.68
C LEU A 88 4.13 31.57 20.68
N PHE A 89 4.77 32.21 19.72
CA PHE A 89 4.75 33.66 19.54
C PHE A 89 4.14 34.00 18.18
N ILE A 90 3.28 35.02 18.17
CA ILE A 90 2.76 35.64 16.94
C ILE A 90 3.38 37.00 16.73
N ARG A 91 3.62 37.36 15.47
CA ARG A 91 3.98 38.73 15.12
C ARG A 91 2.72 39.59 15.18
N THR A 92 2.72 40.57 16.01
CA THR A 92 1.66 41.59 16.10
C THR A 92 2.19 42.87 15.48
N LYS A 93 1.36 43.55 14.66
CA LYS A 93 1.59 44.98 14.41
C LYS A 93 1.25 45.69 15.71
N ALA A 94 2.21 46.36 16.31
CA ALA A 94 1.94 47.19 17.46
C ALA A 94 0.86 48.21 17.07
N SER A 95 -0.34 48.10 17.67
CA SER A 95 -1.28 49.22 17.73
C SER A 95 -0.62 50.24 18.63
N VAL A 96 -0.11 51.29 18.05
CA VAL A 96 0.34 52.44 18.85
C VAL A 96 -0.88 52.93 19.62
N PRO A 97 -0.89 52.86 20.97
CA PRO A 97 -1.94 53.51 21.74
C PRO A 97 -1.81 55.01 21.44
N THR A 98 -2.88 55.62 20.98
CA THR A 98 -2.98 57.04 20.71
C THR A 98 -3.06 57.76 22.10
N SER A 99 -1.93 57.83 22.77
CA SER A 99 -1.76 58.78 23.84
C SER A 99 -1.23 60.09 23.24
N THR A 100 -1.90 61.15 23.47
CA THR A 100 -1.88 62.46 22.84
C THR A 100 -0.58 63.24 22.99
N ASP A 101 0.54 62.67 23.44
CA ASP A 101 1.78 63.43 23.69
C ASP A 101 3.09 62.66 23.38
N ALA A 102 3.16 61.87 22.33
CA ALA A 102 4.42 61.26 21.91
C ALA A 102 4.74 61.56 20.44
N LYS A 103 5.84 62.25 20.22
CA LYS A 103 6.48 62.52 18.94
C LYS A 103 6.60 61.22 18.13
N PRO A 104 6.14 61.15 16.86
CA PRO A 104 6.22 59.93 16.07
C PRO A 104 7.67 59.68 15.70
N THR A 105 8.30 58.74 16.39
CA THR A 105 9.53 58.13 15.95
C THR A 105 9.12 56.97 15.03
N GLY A 106 9.29 57.12 13.72
CA GLY A 106 8.97 56.13 12.71
C GLY A 106 9.82 54.87 12.89
N GLY A 107 9.35 53.96 13.68
CA GLY A 107 9.85 52.61 13.82
C GLY A 107 8.71 51.66 13.56
N SER A 108 8.83 50.80 12.54
CA SER A 108 7.93 49.70 12.27
C SER A 108 8.17 48.64 13.37
N ASP A 109 7.68 48.88 14.58
CA ASP A 109 7.82 47.99 15.71
C ASP A 109 6.86 46.80 15.52
N THR A 110 7.37 45.78 14.88
CA THR A 110 6.72 44.47 14.87
C THR A 110 6.99 43.79 16.20
N GLY A 111 6.07 43.96 17.14
CA GLY A 111 6.11 43.27 18.42
C GLY A 111 5.82 41.77 18.25
N THR A 112 6.39 40.94 19.09
CA THR A 112 6.00 39.54 19.23
C THR A 112 5.16 39.41 20.52
N ALA A 113 3.98 38.80 20.41
CA ALA A 113 3.14 38.47 21.53
C ALA A 113 3.14 36.96 21.76
N GLN A 114 3.28 36.56 23.02
CA GLN A 114 3.16 35.17 23.42
C GLN A 114 1.68 34.77 23.43
N LEU A 115 1.37 33.61 22.84
CA LEU A 115 0.04 33.05 22.91
C LEU A 115 -0.24 32.41 24.26
N ASP A 116 -1.49 32.54 24.68
CA ASP A 116 -2.01 31.75 25.79
C ASP A 116 -1.85 30.25 25.52
N PRO A 117 -1.41 29.43 26.51
CA PRO A 117 -1.16 28.01 26.31
C PRO A 117 -2.38 27.22 25.81
N THR A 118 -3.59 27.64 26.18
CA THR A 118 -4.82 26.96 25.70
C THR A 118 -5.04 27.23 24.22
N PHE A 119 -4.83 28.47 23.79
CA PHE A 119 -4.97 28.87 22.40
C PHE A 119 -3.84 28.27 21.55
N ALA A 120 -2.61 28.25 22.07
CA ALA A 120 -1.47 27.61 21.43
C ALA A 120 -1.72 26.13 21.17
N ARG A 121 -2.28 25.39 22.13
CA ARG A 121 -2.67 23.98 21.97
C ARG A 121 -3.72 23.79 20.88
N SER A 122 -4.72 24.68 20.83
CA SER A 122 -5.78 24.59 19.80
C SER A 122 -5.23 24.75 18.38
N ILE A 123 -4.27 25.67 18.16
CA ILE A 123 -3.63 25.85 16.87
C ILE A 123 -2.78 24.61 16.51
N VAL A 124 -2.02 24.10 17.48
CA VAL A 124 -1.19 22.91 17.28
C VAL A 124 -2.06 21.68 16.97
N ALA A 125 -3.21 21.51 17.64
CA ALA A 125 -4.14 20.41 17.37
C ALA A 125 -4.66 20.43 15.93
N ILE A 126 -4.95 21.61 15.36
CA ILE A 126 -5.36 21.70 13.94
C ILE A 126 -4.23 21.24 13.01
N THR A 127 -2.98 21.60 13.33
CA THR A 127 -1.81 21.18 12.55
C THR A 127 -1.62 19.65 12.64
N ASP A 128 -1.78 19.09 13.83
CA ASP A 128 -1.66 17.65 14.09
C ASP A 128 -2.75 16.84 13.38
N ASP A 129 -3.96 17.38 13.29
CA ASP A 129 -5.04 16.78 12.51
C ASP A 129 -4.72 16.79 11.01
N GLY A 130 -4.15 17.90 10.50
CA GLY A 130 -3.65 17.99 9.13
C GLY A 130 -2.57 16.97 8.84
N ASP A 131 -1.56 16.87 9.69
CA ASP A 131 -0.48 15.88 9.56
C ASP A 131 -1.02 14.44 9.62
N THR A 132 -2.02 14.19 10.44
CA THR A 132 -2.68 12.90 10.53
C THR A 132 -3.42 12.55 9.25
N ALA A 133 -4.10 13.52 8.63
CA ALA A 133 -4.76 13.34 7.34
C ALA A 133 -3.74 13.06 6.23
N ILE A 134 -2.63 13.77 6.20
CA ILE A 134 -1.54 13.55 5.24
C ILE A 134 -0.94 12.15 5.40
N ARG A 135 -0.67 11.71 6.63
CA ARG A 135 -0.17 10.33 6.89
C ARG A 135 -1.14 9.26 6.39
N LYS A 136 -2.45 9.43 6.62
CA LYS A 136 -3.48 8.52 6.12
C LYS A 136 -3.51 8.48 4.60
N LEU A 137 -3.43 9.64 3.95
CA LEU A 137 -3.39 9.74 2.48
C LEU A 137 -2.16 9.05 1.91
N ASN A 138 -0.98 9.30 2.46
CA ASN A 138 0.27 8.67 2.01
C ASN A 138 0.23 7.15 2.18
N ALA A 139 -0.35 6.64 3.26
CA ALA A 139 -0.55 5.22 3.47
C ALA A 139 -1.50 4.62 2.41
N CYS A 140 -2.57 5.31 2.05
CA CYS A 140 -3.49 4.90 0.99
C CYS A 140 -2.79 4.86 -0.37
N ILE A 141 -2.01 5.88 -0.71
CA ILE A 141 -1.24 5.95 -1.95
C ILE A 141 -0.21 4.80 -2.01
N ALA A 142 0.50 4.52 -0.92
CA ALA A 142 1.47 3.42 -0.85
C ALA A 142 0.80 2.07 -1.09
N THR A 143 -0.35 1.81 -0.45
CA THR A 143 -1.13 0.59 -0.65
C THR A 143 -1.63 0.47 -2.09
N TYR A 144 -2.16 1.56 -2.65
CA TYR A 144 -2.63 1.59 -4.04
C TYR A 144 -1.51 1.26 -5.04
N ASN A 145 -0.35 1.90 -4.90
CA ASN A 145 0.79 1.67 -5.79
C ASN A 145 1.26 0.22 -5.71
N GLN A 146 1.24 -0.37 -4.53
CA GLN A 146 1.66 -1.75 -4.33
C GLN A 146 0.69 -2.76 -4.96
N VAL A 147 -0.62 -2.54 -4.83
CA VAL A 147 -1.65 -3.34 -5.51
C VAL A 147 -1.52 -3.21 -7.03
N LYS A 148 -1.29 -1.98 -7.51
CA LYS A 148 -1.06 -1.71 -8.94
C LYS A 148 0.16 -2.47 -9.49
N GLU A 149 1.28 -2.47 -8.75
CA GLU A 149 2.48 -3.22 -9.14
C GLU A 149 2.24 -4.73 -9.19
N LEU A 150 1.50 -5.28 -8.23
CA LEU A 150 1.13 -6.68 -8.19
C LEU A 150 0.27 -7.09 -9.39
N ILE A 151 -0.70 -6.24 -9.77
CA ILE A 151 -1.57 -6.50 -10.92
C ILE A 151 -0.78 -6.39 -12.23
N ASN A 152 0.00 -5.33 -12.41
CA ASN A 152 0.76 -5.10 -13.64
C ASN A 152 1.93 -6.08 -13.79
N GLY A 153 2.62 -6.44 -12.72
CA GLY A 153 3.69 -7.43 -12.75
C GLY A 153 3.21 -8.83 -13.14
N SER A 154 1.93 -9.15 -12.88
CA SER A 154 1.32 -10.39 -13.32
C SER A 154 0.99 -10.43 -14.83
N GLN A 155 0.88 -9.27 -15.47
CA GLN A 155 0.61 -9.17 -16.92
C GLN A 155 1.88 -9.22 -17.78
N SER A 156 3.04 -8.87 -17.22
CA SER A 156 4.33 -8.84 -17.94
C SER A 156 4.96 -10.24 -18.10
N THR A 157 4.40 -11.27 -17.48
CA THR A 157 4.90 -12.66 -17.54
C THR A 157 4.03 -13.58 -18.40
N ARG A 158 3.14 -13.06 -19.21
CA ARG A 158 2.39 -13.74 -20.26
C ARG A 158 2.94 -13.36 -21.62
#